data_1183bb066021cc4371581f195b990729
#
_entry.id   1183bb066021cc4371581f195b990729
#
_cell.length_a   1.000
_cell.length_b   1.000
_cell.length_c   1.000
_cell.angle_alpha   90.00
_cell.angle_beta   90.00
_cell.angle_gamma   90.00
#
_symmetry.space_group_name_H-M   'P 1'
#
loop_
_entity.id
_entity.type
_entity.pdbx_description
1 polymer ?
#
loop_
_entity_poly.entity_id
_entity_poly.type
_entity_poly.pdbx_seq_one_letter_code
_entity_poly.pdbx_strand_id
1 'polypeptide(L)'
;MEKKEKKIPVSRSKSACKERERERKEKERAEREKAKAVMEENLADENETQENETQETEKKPFSWKLAAGILAGVVITGAAGYVGMSMKYQNTYLPGTCINGMNAAGMSPKAVEEAMAKEAGDYSLRLVLRNDASENIEGSAIGLNTVFDGSLENILKQQNPYTWPIHMIKGENYEIETMLAYEDEALDQAVDSLNAMDPAHVTAPENAHLSDYIKGEGYSVIPETEGDQLNPEKVKEEVKAAIN
;
A
#
# COMPACT_ATOMS: atom_id res chain seq x y z
N MET A 1 14.86 -25.83 -16.56
CA MET A 1 15.06 -24.62 -15.72
C MET A 1 13.86 -23.72 -15.94
N GLU A 2 12.91 -23.77 -15.05
CA GLU A 2 11.62 -23.08 -15.16
C GLU A 2 11.75 -21.73 -14.46
N LYS A 3 11.67 -20.63 -15.26
CA LYS A 3 11.64 -19.26 -14.73
C LYS A 3 10.36 -19.08 -13.92
N LYS A 4 10.46 -19.13 -12.60
CA LYS A 4 9.40 -18.61 -11.72
C LYS A 4 9.58 -17.10 -11.60
N GLU A 5 8.79 -16.35 -12.37
CA GLU A 5 8.54 -14.95 -12.10
C GLU A 5 7.92 -14.82 -10.70
N LYS A 6 8.71 -14.41 -9.73
CA LYS A 6 8.20 -13.97 -8.44
C LYS A 6 7.77 -12.50 -8.57
N LYS A 7 6.50 -12.30 -8.86
CA LYS A 7 5.87 -10.99 -8.66
C LYS A 7 6.06 -10.58 -7.20
N ILE A 8 6.68 -9.42 -6.98
CA ILE A 8 6.73 -8.74 -5.68
C ILE A 8 5.32 -8.72 -5.10
N PRO A 9 5.09 -9.08 -3.84
CA PRO A 9 3.76 -9.11 -3.29
C PRO A 9 3.21 -7.69 -3.10
N VAL A 10 2.64 -7.13 -4.15
CA VAL A 10 1.72 -5.98 -4.12
C VAL A 10 0.45 -6.31 -3.30
N SER A 11 0.46 -7.45 -2.58
CA SER A 11 -0.75 -8.03 -2.00
C SER A 11 -1.27 -7.33 -0.74
N ARG A 12 -0.43 -6.61 0.02
CA ARG A 12 -0.89 -5.91 1.23
C ARG A 12 -1.63 -4.61 0.93
N SER A 13 -1.21 -3.87 -0.09
CA SER A 13 -1.85 -2.61 -0.45
C SER A 13 -3.14 -2.81 -1.25
N LYS A 14 -3.18 -3.83 -2.13
CA LYS A 14 -4.44 -4.22 -2.83
C LYS A 14 -5.53 -4.68 -1.86
N SER A 15 -5.17 -5.26 -0.70
CA SER A 15 -6.12 -5.62 0.34
C SER A 15 -6.72 -4.40 1.03
N ALA A 16 -5.91 -3.37 1.34
CA ALA A 16 -6.36 -2.18 2.05
C ALA A 16 -7.37 -1.32 1.27
N CYS A 17 -7.17 -1.14 -0.04
CA CYS A 17 -8.16 -0.44 -0.88
C CYS A 17 -9.45 -1.27 -1.07
N LYS A 18 -9.33 -2.59 -1.23
CA LYS A 18 -10.49 -3.50 -1.32
C LYS A 18 -11.29 -3.58 -0.01
N GLU A 19 -10.60 -3.57 1.12
CA GLU A 19 -11.22 -3.61 2.45
C GLU A 19 -12.00 -2.32 2.74
N ARG A 20 -11.42 -1.16 2.43
CA ARG A 20 -12.12 0.13 2.52
C ARG A 20 -13.33 0.23 1.59
N GLU A 21 -13.26 -0.34 0.39
CA GLU A 21 -14.41 -0.40 -0.51
C GLU A 21 -15.54 -1.27 0.06
N ARG A 22 -15.22 -2.37 0.74
CA ARG A 22 -16.19 -3.22 1.44
C ARG A 22 -16.81 -2.49 2.63
N GLU A 23 -15.99 -1.88 3.49
CA GLU A 23 -16.47 -1.09 4.63
C GLU A 23 -17.36 0.08 4.20
N ARG A 24 -17.01 0.74 3.09
CA ARG A 24 -17.84 1.82 2.54
C ARG A 24 -19.19 1.32 2.05
N LYS A 25 -19.23 0.20 1.33
CA LYS A 25 -20.48 -0.42 0.86
C LYS A 25 -21.35 -0.89 2.03
N GLU A 26 -20.73 -1.34 3.09
CA GLU A 26 -21.44 -1.77 4.30
C GLU A 26 -22.01 -0.58 5.06
N LYS A 27 -21.26 0.51 5.22
CA LYS A 27 -21.75 1.77 5.79
C LYS A 27 -22.90 2.37 4.97
N GLU A 28 -22.77 2.41 3.66
CA GLU A 28 -23.82 2.91 2.77
C GLU A 28 -25.11 2.08 2.86
N ARG A 29 -24.98 0.74 3.01
CA ARG A 29 -26.14 -0.13 3.27
C ARG A 29 -26.78 0.17 4.61
N ALA A 30 -25.98 0.31 5.67
CA ALA A 30 -26.48 0.63 7.01
C ALA A 30 -27.15 2.01 7.08
N GLU A 31 -26.62 3.02 6.38
CA GLU A 31 -27.25 4.34 6.27
C GLU A 31 -28.56 4.30 5.49
N ARG A 32 -28.64 3.53 4.41
CA ARG A 32 -29.90 3.33 3.66
C ARG A 32 -30.96 2.61 4.46
N GLU A 33 -30.58 1.62 5.28
CA GLU A 33 -31.50 0.95 6.19
C GLU A 33 -32.02 1.89 7.28
N LYS A 34 -31.11 2.69 7.88
CA LYS A 34 -31.51 3.72 8.86
C LYS A 34 -32.43 4.78 8.25
N ALA A 35 -32.13 5.26 7.05
CA ALA A 35 -32.94 6.23 6.32
C ALA A 35 -34.36 5.66 6.01
N LYS A 36 -34.43 4.36 5.65
CA LYS A 36 -35.71 3.69 5.44
C LYS A 36 -36.51 3.55 6.75
N ALA A 37 -35.83 3.17 7.83
CA ALA A 37 -36.49 3.04 9.15
C ALA A 37 -37.05 4.39 9.65
N VAL A 38 -36.28 5.49 9.50
CA VAL A 38 -36.75 6.84 9.85
C VAL A 38 -37.92 7.29 8.96
N MET A 39 -37.91 6.90 7.68
CA MET A 39 -38.97 7.22 6.74
C MET A 39 -40.26 6.43 7.05
N GLU A 40 -40.14 5.17 7.46
CA GLU A 40 -41.28 4.34 7.93
C GLU A 40 -41.84 4.84 9.27
N GLU A 41 -40.97 5.28 10.20
CA GLU A 41 -41.37 5.86 11.48
C GLU A 41 -42.11 7.18 11.28
N ASN A 42 -41.64 8.07 10.40
CA ASN A 42 -42.34 9.32 10.07
C ASN A 42 -43.66 9.10 9.33
N LEU A 43 -43.79 8.05 8.51
CA LEU A 43 -45.07 7.68 7.87
C LEU A 43 -46.07 7.06 8.85
N ALA A 44 -45.61 6.42 9.93
CA ALA A 44 -46.45 5.90 10.98
C ALA A 44 -47.01 7.03 11.88
N ASP A 45 -46.17 8.05 12.16
CA ASP A 45 -46.56 9.22 12.97
C ASP A 45 -47.56 10.15 12.24
N GLU A 46 -47.52 10.23 10.90
CA GLU A 46 -48.49 11.01 10.10
C GLU A 46 -49.89 10.37 10.08
N ASN A 47 -50.05 9.07 10.38
CA ASN A 47 -51.32 8.40 10.39
C ASN A 47 -52.04 8.45 11.75
N GLU A 48 -51.37 8.79 12.85
CA GLU A 48 -51.99 8.93 14.18
C GLU A 48 -52.47 10.35 14.52
N THR A 49 -52.20 11.37 13.69
CA THR A 49 -52.50 12.77 14.00
C THR A 49 -53.71 13.32 13.21
N GLN A 50 -54.66 12.49 12.79
CA GLN A 50 -55.92 12.95 12.21
C GLN A 50 -57.16 12.70 13.11
N GLU A 51 -57.07 12.93 14.40
CA GLU A 51 -58.24 13.21 15.23
C GLU A 51 -57.78 13.99 16.48
N ASN A 52 -57.78 15.29 16.43
CA ASN A 52 -58.41 16.21 17.39
C ASN A 52 -57.88 17.65 17.32
N GLU A 53 -58.88 18.55 17.34
CA GLU A 53 -58.84 19.92 17.83
C GLU A 53 -58.30 21.05 16.95
N THR A 54 -59.31 21.67 16.33
CA THR A 54 -59.32 23.06 15.89
C THR A 54 -59.00 24.01 17.05
N GLN A 55 -57.74 24.38 17.21
CA GLN A 55 -57.34 25.59 17.92
C GLN A 55 -56.73 26.57 16.91
N GLU A 56 -57.45 27.66 16.69
CA GLU A 56 -56.99 28.85 15.99
C GLU A 56 -55.75 29.43 16.75
N THR A 57 -54.57 28.94 16.41
CA THR A 57 -53.34 29.66 16.71
C THR A 57 -53.06 30.62 15.57
N GLU A 58 -53.10 31.94 15.86
CA GLU A 58 -52.65 32.99 14.93
C GLU A 58 -51.30 32.59 14.30
N LYS A 59 -51.35 32.15 13.06
CA LYS A 59 -50.17 31.93 12.23
C LYS A 59 -49.49 33.27 12.00
N LYS A 60 -48.47 33.62 12.81
CA LYS A 60 -47.57 34.72 12.48
C LYS A 60 -47.10 34.52 11.03
N PRO A 61 -47.23 35.56 10.17
CA PRO A 61 -46.87 35.40 8.76
C PRO A 61 -45.38 34.95 8.68
N PHE A 62 -45.19 33.73 8.19
CA PHE A 62 -43.86 33.19 7.94
C PHE A 62 -43.11 34.15 7.04
N SER A 63 -42.07 34.81 7.58
CA SER A 63 -41.32 35.81 6.88
C SER A 63 -40.47 35.11 5.81
N TRP A 64 -41.02 34.95 4.60
CA TRP A 64 -40.34 34.35 3.45
C TRP A 64 -39.01 35.01 3.16
N LYS A 65 -38.84 36.32 3.48
CA LYS A 65 -37.59 37.06 3.35
C LYS A 65 -36.51 36.52 4.29
N LEU A 66 -36.91 36.11 5.49
CA LEU A 66 -35.96 35.50 6.46
C LEU A 66 -35.58 34.10 6.04
N ALA A 67 -36.50 33.31 5.53
CA ALA A 67 -36.22 32.00 4.96
C ALA A 67 -35.33 32.09 3.70
N ALA A 68 -35.61 33.06 2.83
CA ALA A 68 -34.76 33.33 1.66
C ALA A 68 -33.34 33.77 2.05
N GLY A 69 -33.20 34.58 3.11
CA GLY A 69 -31.89 34.99 3.63
C GLY A 69 -31.08 33.83 4.21
N ILE A 70 -31.73 32.93 4.96
CA ILE A 70 -31.09 31.72 5.48
C ILE A 70 -30.66 30.81 4.33
N LEU A 71 -31.52 30.57 3.38
CA LEU A 71 -31.23 29.74 2.22
C LEU A 71 -30.05 30.30 1.41
N ALA A 72 -30.05 31.63 1.16
CA ALA A 72 -28.93 32.29 0.49
C ALA A 72 -27.62 32.15 1.29
N GLY A 73 -27.66 32.28 2.62
CA GLY A 73 -26.50 32.08 3.49
C GLY A 73 -25.95 30.64 3.38
N VAL A 74 -26.81 29.63 3.39
CA VAL A 74 -26.43 28.21 3.24
C VAL A 74 -25.80 27.96 1.88
N VAL A 75 -26.38 28.51 0.80
CA VAL A 75 -25.84 28.36 -0.57
C VAL A 75 -24.47 29.01 -0.70
N ILE A 76 -24.29 30.23 -0.16
CA ILE A 76 -22.99 30.93 -0.23
C ILE A 76 -21.93 30.19 0.57
N THR A 77 -22.27 29.73 1.79
CA THR A 77 -21.34 28.96 2.63
C THR A 77 -20.97 27.63 1.98
N GLY A 78 -21.98 26.94 1.40
CA GLY A 78 -21.78 25.69 0.68
C GLY A 78 -20.88 25.88 -0.55
N ALA A 79 -21.10 26.94 -1.33
CA ALA A 79 -20.29 27.27 -2.49
C ALA A 79 -18.83 27.60 -2.09
N ALA A 80 -18.64 28.40 -1.04
CA ALA A 80 -17.31 28.74 -0.55
C ALA A 80 -16.56 27.49 -0.05
N GLY A 81 -17.22 26.60 0.68
CA GLY A 81 -16.67 25.32 1.11
C GLY A 81 -16.30 24.41 -0.06
N TYR A 82 -17.18 24.32 -1.07
CA TYR A 82 -16.92 23.54 -2.29
C TYR A 82 -15.68 24.05 -3.06
N VAL A 83 -15.58 25.37 -3.27
CA VAL A 83 -14.42 25.96 -3.92
C VAL A 83 -13.15 25.77 -3.10
N GLY A 84 -13.21 25.99 -1.79
CA GLY A 84 -12.05 25.78 -0.90
C GLY A 84 -11.53 24.34 -0.93
N MET A 85 -12.42 23.34 -0.93
CA MET A 85 -12.02 21.95 -1.10
C MET A 85 -11.46 21.68 -2.49
N SER A 86 -12.04 22.25 -3.54
CA SER A 86 -11.52 22.12 -4.91
C SER A 86 -10.10 22.70 -5.05
N MET A 87 -9.81 23.82 -4.39
CA MET A 87 -8.47 24.42 -4.37
C MET A 87 -7.44 23.50 -3.68
N LYS A 88 -7.83 22.81 -2.61
CA LYS A 88 -6.98 21.81 -1.96
C LYS A 88 -6.56 20.71 -2.93
N TYR A 89 -7.51 20.20 -3.71
CA TYR A 89 -7.26 19.12 -4.66
C TYR A 89 -6.56 19.52 -5.96
N GLN A 90 -6.15 20.78 -6.11
CA GLN A 90 -5.26 21.19 -7.21
C GLN A 90 -3.84 20.64 -7.04
N ASN A 91 -3.39 20.44 -5.81
CA ASN A 91 -2.04 19.98 -5.49
C ASN A 91 -2.01 18.62 -4.78
N THR A 92 -3.16 18.01 -4.59
CA THR A 92 -3.29 16.70 -3.94
C THR A 92 -4.28 15.83 -4.69
N TYR A 93 -4.12 14.51 -4.55
CA TYR A 93 -5.03 13.58 -5.21
C TYR A 93 -6.43 13.62 -4.62
N LEU A 94 -7.42 13.36 -5.47
CA LEU A 94 -8.83 13.33 -5.11
C LEU A 94 -9.15 12.25 -4.07
N PRO A 95 -10.25 12.40 -3.32
CA PRO A 95 -10.69 11.38 -2.37
C PRO A 95 -10.94 10.05 -3.08
N GLY A 96 -10.52 8.96 -2.44
CA GLY A 96 -10.69 7.61 -3.00
C GLY A 96 -9.68 7.24 -4.08
N THR A 97 -8.67 8.08 -4.35
CA THR A 97 -7.58 7.73 -5.26
C THR A 97 -6.66 6.70 -4.62
N CYS A 98 -6.44 5.60 -5.35
CA CYS A 98 -5.43 4.59 -5.03
C CYS A 98 -4.41 4.50 -6.17
N ILE A 99 -3.12 4.44 -5.84
CA ILE A 99 -2.03 4.31 -6.81
C ILE A 99 -1.22 3.06 -6.44
N ASN A 100 -1.08 2.11 -7.36
CA ASN A 100 -0.46 0.80 -7.12
C ASN A 100 -1.01 0.08 -5.88
N GLY A 101 -2.30 0.34 -5.54
CA GLY A 101 -2.97 -0.21 -4.37
C GLY A 101 -2.75 0.56 -3.07
N MET A 102 -1.87 1.55 -3.04
CA MET A 102 -1.71 2.47 -1.92
C MET A 102 -2.78 3.57 -1.95
N ASN A 103 -3.30 3.93 -0.79
CA ASN A 103 -4.26 5.04 -0.70
C ASN A 103 -3.52 6.39 -0.79
N ALA A 104 -3.70 7.07 -1.92
CA ALA A 104 -3.11 8.37 -2.21
C ALA A 104 -4.04 9.55 -1.93
N ALA A 105 -5.28 9.31 -1.47
CA ALA A 105 -6.29 10.35 -1.25
C ALA A 105 -5.78 11.50 -0.37
N GLY A 106 -5.81 12.72 -0.91
CA GLY A 106 -5.34 13.92 -0.20
C GLY A 106 -3.83 14.06 -0.06
N MET A 107 -3.06 13.16 -0.62
CA MET A 107 -1.60 13.23 -0.67
C MET A 107 -1.14 14.02 -1.91
N SER A 108 0.00 14.69 -1.83
CA SER A 108 0.68 15.25 -3.00
C SER A 108 1.50 14.16 -3.71
N PRO A 109 1.89 14.35 -5.00
CA PRO A 109 2.78 13.42 -5.70
C PRO A 109 4.02 13.08 -4.89
N LYS A 110 4.69 14.09 -4.34
CA LYS A 110 5.87 13.92 -3.49
C LYS A 110 5.60 13.08 -2.24
N ALA A 111 4.46 13.29 -1.58
CA ALA A 111 4.11 12.49 -0.40
C ALA A 111 3.82 11.02 -0.74
N VAL A 112 3.28 10.75 -1.94
CA VAL A 112 3.10 9.39 -2.46
C VAL A 112 4.44 8.75 -2.77
N GLU A 113 5.34 9.50 -3.41
CA GLU A 113 6.71 9.05 -3.70
C GLU A 113 7.46 8.68 -2.41
N GLU A 114 7.45 9.56 -1.40
CA GLU A 114 8.06 9.31 -0.09
C GLU A 114 7.45 8.08 0.61
N ALA A 115 6.14 7.90 0.51
CA ALA A 115 5.47 6.75 1.12
C ALA A 115 5.82 5.44 0.42
N MET A 116 5.91 5.43 -0.92
CA MET A 116 6.33 4.26 -1.70
C MET A 116 7.82 3.95 -1.51
N ALA A 117 8.67 4.99 -1.43
CA ALA A 117 10.08 4.84 -1.11
C ALA A 117 10.29 4.19 0.27
N LYS A 118 9.49 4.62 1.25
CA LYS A 118 9.52 4.00 2.58
C LYS A 118 9.08 2.53 2.53
N GLU A 119 8.01 2.21 1.79
CA GLU A 119 7.54 0.83 1.63
C GLU A 119 8.61 -0.05 0.95
N ALA A 120 9.35 0.49 -0.02
CA ALA A 120 10.49 -0.18 -0.63
C ALA A 120 11.64 -0.40 0.37
N GLY A 121 11.95 0.61 1.20
CA GLY A 121 12.98 0.49 2.25
C GLY A 121 12.63 -0.52 3.35
N ASP A 122 11.33 -0.69 3.65
CA ASP A 122 10.81 -1.67 4.61
C ASP A 122 10.76 -3.11 4.01
N TYR A 123 11.08 -3.26 2.72
CA TYR A 123 11.16 -4.57 2.07
C TYR A 123 12.35 -5.35 2.59
N SER A 124 12.18 -6.66 2.80
CA SER A 124 13.25 -7.56 3.21
C SER A 124 13.33 -8.75 2.25
N LEU A 125 14.50 -8.93 1.66
CA LEU A 125 14.81 -10.08 0.81
C LEU A 125 15.34 -11.23 1.67
N ARG A 126 14.57 -12.32 1.71
CA ARG A 126 14.98 -13.53 2.44
C ARG A 126 15.81 -14.44 1.53
N LEU A 127 17.03 -14.67 1.92
CA LEU A 127 17.94 -15.65 1.33
C LEU A 127 17.74 -17.00 2.05
N VAL A 128 17.41 -18.03 1.28
CA VAL A 128 17.30 -19.39 1.81
C VAL A 128 18.59 -20.13 1.46
N LEU A 129 19.31 -20.52 2.48
CA LEU A 129 20.59 -21.19 2.39
C LEU A 129 20.41 -22.72 2.47
N ARG A 130 21.51 -23.45 2.35
CA ARG A 130 21.54 -24.90 2.57
C ARG A 130 21.12 -25.22 4.02
N ASN A 131 20.50 -26.38 4.24
CA ASN A 131 19.98 -26.83 5.56
C ASN A 131 18.88 -25.96 6.17
N ASP A 132 18.06 -25.32 5.32
CA ASP A 132 16.94 -24.46 5.73
C ASP A 132 17.36 -23.22 6.56
N ALA A 133 18.65 -22.93 6.65
CA ALA A 133 19.12 -21.67 7.19
C ALA A 133 18.64 -20.52 6.33
N SER A 134 18.42 -19.36 6.91
CA SER A 134 18.01 -18.18 6.16
C SER A 134 18.58 -16.91 6.74
N GLU A 135 18.94 -15.99 5.87
CA GLU A 135 19.37 -14.64 6.21
C GLU A 135 18.54 -13.62 5.43
N ASN A 136 18.51 -12.39 5.90
CA ASN A 136 17.73 -11.33 5.29
C ASN A 136 18.64 -10.17 4.89
N ILE A 137 18.33 -9.58 3.75
CA ILE A 137 18.86 -8.28 3.34
C ILE A 137 17.70 -7.29 3.37
N GLU A 138 17.81 -6.29 4.23
CA GLU A 138 16.80 -5.24 4.35
C GLU A 138 16.95 -4.23 3.20
N GLY A 139 15.83 -3.82 2.60
CA GLY A 139 15.82 -2.84 1.51
C GLY A 139 16.49 -1.53 1.90
N SER A 140 16.29 -1.08 3.15
CA SER A 140 16.94 0.12 3.68
C SER A 140 18.46 0.00 3.77
N ALA A 141 19.00 -1.21 3.98
CA ALA A 141 20.44 -1.44 4.03
C ALA A 141 21.14 -1.29 2.67
N ILE A 142 20.41 -1.52 1.58
CA ILE A 142 20.91 -1.39 0.20
C ILE A 142 20.45 -0.10 -0.49
N GLY A 143 19.81 0.83 0.25
CA GLY A 143 19.25 2.06 -0.32
C GLY A 143 18.14 1.81 -1.33
N LEU A 144 17.38 0.71 -1.16
CA LEU A 144 16.29 0.36 -2.08
C LEU A 144 15.23 1.45 -2.07
N ASN A 145 14.96 2.00 -3.24
CA ASN A 145 14.05 3.12 -3.45
C ASN A 145 13.24 2.93 -4.73
N THR A 146 12.12 3.63 -4.82
CA THR A 146 11.29 3.68 -6.03
C THR A 146 11.59 4.94 -6.82
N VAL A 147 11.77 4.78 -8.13
CA VAL A 147 11.97 5.90 -9.07
C VAL A 147 10.75 6.00 -9.98
N PHE A 148 10.26 7.22 -10.13
CA PHE A 148 9.10 7.55 -10.95
C PHE A 148 9.52 8.40 -12.14
N ASP A 149 8.88 8.18 -13.28
CA ASP A 149 9.10 8.89 -14.54
C ASP A 149 8.23 10.16 -14.72
N GLY A 150 7.67 10.67 -13.62
CA GLY A 150 6.69 11.77 -13.64
C GLY A 150 5.25 11.31 -13.83
N SER A 151 4.98 10.01 -13.76
CA SER A 151 3.62 9.45 -13.85
C SER A 151 2.71 9.94 -12.73
N LEU A 152 3.25 10.14 -11.53
CA LEU A 152 2.51 10.69 -10.39
C LEU A 152 1.99 12.10 -10.67
N GLU A 153 2.83 13.00 -11.17
CA GLU A 153 2.44 14.36 -11.56
C GLU A 153 1.44 14.35 -12.72
N ASN A 154 1.58 13.41 -13.65
CA ASN A 154 0.67 13.27 -14.78
C ASN A 154 -0.74 12.88 -14.32
N ILE A 155 -0.87 11.96 -13.37
CA ILE A 155 -2.16 11.61 -12.75
C ILE A 155 -2.77 12.86 -12.11
N LEU A 156 -2.00 13.62 -11.33
CA LEU A 156 -2.49 14.84 -10.70
C LEU A 156 -2.99 15.87 -11.72
N LYS A 157 -2.27 16.08 -12.83
CA LYS A 157 -2.64 17.02 -13.90
C LYS A 157 -3.90 16.58 -14.65
N GLN A 158 -4.17 15.30 -14.76
CA GLN A 158 -5.34 14.77 -15.47
C GLN A 158 -6.61 14.82 -14.64
N GLN A 159 -6.53 14.87 -13.31
CA GLN A 159 -7.70 14.93 -12.45
C GLN A 159 -8.35 16.31 -12.48
N ASN A 160 -9.68 16.33 -12.38
CA ASN A 160 -10.45 17.55 -12.24
C ASN A 160 -10.77 17.83 -10.76
N PRO A 161 -10.18 18.86 -10.13
CA PRO A 161 -10.38 19.16 -8.72
C PRO A 161 -11.84 19.39 -8.32
N TYR A 162 -12.69 19.80 -9.27
CA TYR A 162 -14.11 20.05 -9.01
C TYR A 162 -14.97 18.79 -8.95
N THR A 163 -14.43 17.63 -9.31
CA THR A 163 -15.15 16.34 -9.24
C THR A 163 -14.98 15.61 -7.93
N TRP A 164 -14.35 16.23 -6.93
CA TRP A 164 -14.06 15.59 -5.63
C TRP A 164 -15.27 14.93 -4.95
N PRO A 165 -16.53 15.48 -5.01
CA PRO A 165 -17.67 14.80 -4.37
C PRO A 165 -18.00 13.46 -5.04
N ILE A 166 -17.83 13.38 -6.38
CA ILE A 166 -18.07 12.15 -7.13
C ILE A 166 -17.00 11.11 -6.80
N HIS A 167 -15.74 11.54 -6.67
CA HIS A 167 -14.62 10.68 -6.33
C HIS A 167 -14.69 10.13 -4.89
N MET A 168 -15.31 10.86 -3.95
CA MET A 168 -15.63 10.33 -2.61
C MET A 168 -16.47 9.06 -2.67
N ILE A 169 -17.36 8.97 -3.67
CA ILE A 169 -18.29 7.86 -3.83
C ILE A 169 -17.69 6.75 -4.70
N LYS A 170 -17.10 7.11 -5.83
CA LYS A 170 -16.62 6.12 -6.81
C LYS A 170 -15.20 5.62 -6.52
N GLY A 171 -14.31 6.51 -6.08
CA GLY A 171 -12.89 6.24 -6.02
C GLY A 171 -12.29 6.06 -7.42
N GLU A 172 -10.98 5.99 -7.51
CA GLU A 172 -10.25 5.72 -8.75
C GLU A 172 -8.94 5.00 -8.45
N ASN A 173 -8.60 4.00 -9.27
CA ASN A 173 -7.39 3.20 -9.10
C ASN A 173 -6.50 3.41 -10.31
N TYR A 174 -5.24 3.77 -10.04
CA TYR A 174 -4.20 3.91 -11.04
C TYR A 174 -3.14 2.83 -10.81
N GLU A 175 -2.68 2.23 -11.91
CA GLU A 175 -1.51 1.37 -11.92
C GLU A 175 -0.43 2.08 -12.74
N ILE A 176 0.71 2.38 -12.11
CA ILE A 176 1.87 3.00 -12.73
C ILE A 176 3.06 2.06 -12.64
N GLU A 177 3.90 2.10 -13.65
CA GLU A 177 5.18 1.42 -13.62
C GLU A 177 6.12 2.18 -12.68
N THR A 178 6.74 1.45 -11.77
CA THR A 178 7.76 1.96 -10.85
C THR A 178 9.03 1.18 -11.09
N MET A 179 10.14 1.87 -11.23
CA MET A 179 11.46 1.26 -11.28
C MET A 179 12.02 1.23 -9.85
N LEU A 180 12.61 0.10 -9.48
CA LEU A 180 13.37 -0.01 -8.24
C LEU A 180 14.82 0.39 -8.53
N ALA A 181 15.38 1.21 -7.66
CA ALA A 181 16.79 1.57 -7.66
C ALA A 181 17.40 1.20 -6.31
N TYR A 182 18.64 0.78 -6.33
CA TYR A 182 19.43 0.47 -5.14
C TYR A 182 20.88 0.95 -5.36
N GLU A 183 21.63 1.03 -4.28
CA GLU A 183 23.04 1.40 -4.34
C GLU A 183 23.92 0.13 -4.45
N ASP A 184 24.63 -0.04 -5.57
CA ASP A 184 25.47 -1.22 -5.82
C ASP A 184 26.50 -1.47 -4.72
N GLU A 185 27.15 -0.39 -4.23
CA GLU A 185 28.14 -0.50 -3.15
C GLU A 185 27.51 -0.94 -1.82
N ALA A 186 26.32 -0.44 -1.51
CA ALA A 186 25.58 -0.85 -0.32
C ALA A 186 25.10 -2.31 -0.41
N LEU A 187 24.69 -2.73 -1.61
CA LEU A 187 24.34 -4.13 -1.87
C LEU A 187 25.55 -5.05 -1.67
N ASP A 188 26.70 -4.67 -2.22
CA ASP A 188 27.94 -5.44 -2.06
C ASP A 188 28.32 -5.59 -0.58
N GLN A 189 28.25 -4.49 0.18
CA GLN A 189 28.48 -4.52 1.64
C GLN A 189 27.47 -5.38 2.40
N ALA A 190 26.20 -5.30 2.03
CA ALA A 190 25.15 -6.10 2.64
C ALA A 190 25.36 -7.59 2.41
N VAL A 191 25.73 -8.01 1.19
CA VAL A 191 26.06 -9.40 0.87
C VAL A 191 27.30 -9.85 1.62
N ASP A 192 28.37 -9.05 1.63
CA ASP A 192 29.63 -9.39 2.30
C ASP A 192 29.47 -9.47 3.83
N SER A 193 28.45 -8.85 4.41
CA SER A 193 28.14 -8.90 5.85
C SER A 193 27.28 -10.10 6.28
N LEU A 194 26.82 -10.93 5.34
CA LEU A 194 26.06 -12.14 5.66
C LEU A 194 26.92 -13.15 6.44
N ASN A 195 26.34 -13.82 7.42
CA ASN A 195 27.07 -14.87 8.14
C ASN A 195 27.52 -16.01 7.22
N ALA A 196 26.75 -16.27 6.16
CA ALA A 196 27.10 -17.25 5.14
C ALA A 196 28.31 -16.87 4.28
N MET A 197 28.84 -15.65 4.42
CA MET A 197 30.09 -15.17 3.81
C MET A 197 31.27 -15.18 4.78
N ASP A 198 31.02 -15.26 6.08
CA ASP A 198 32.07 -15.26 7.11
C ASP A 198 32.73 -16.64 7.20
N PRO A 199 34.05 -16.76 6.94
CA PRO A 199 34.79 -18.02 7.06
C PRO A 199 34.69 -18.71 8.43
N ALA A 200 34.35 -17.95 9.48
CA ALA A 200 34.16 -18.50 10.82
C ALA A 200 32.83 -19.27 10.99
N HIS A 201 31.88 -19.05 10.09
CA HIS A 201 30.53 -19.61 10.16
C HIS A 201 30.23 -20.61 9.04
N VAL A 202 31.16 -20.82 8.12
CA VAL A 202 30.98 -21.69 6.96
C VAL A 202 31.97 -22.86 6.98
N THR A 203 31.53 -23.96 6.43
CA THR A 203 32.34 -25.16 6.24
C THR A 203 32.87 -25.17 4.80
N ALA A 204 34.20 -25.21 4.65
CA ALA A 204 34.80 -25.37 3.34
C ALA A 204 34.54 -26.79 2.80
N PRO A 205 34.27 -26.93 1.49
CA PRO A 205 34.15 -28.26 0.89
C PRO A 205 35.49 -28.98 0.86
N GLU A 206 35.49 -30.24 1.25
CA GLU A 206 36.66 -31.11 1.14
C GLU A 206 36.34 -32.32 0.26
N ASN A 207 37.24 -32.63 -0.67
CA ASN A 207 37.06 -33.82 -1.50
C ASN A 207 37.36 -35.09 -0.72
N ALA A 208 36.69 -36.19 -1.07
CA ALA A 208 37.03 -37.50 -0.57
C ALA A 208 38.53 -37.81 -0.81
N HIS A 209 39.19 -38.30 0.22
CA HIS A 209 40.60 -38.60 0.15
C HIS A 209 40.94 -39.89 0.94
N LEU A 210 42.14 -40.42 0.73
CA LEU A 210 42.59 -41.57 1.49
C LEU A 210 43.19 -41.13 2.84
N SER A 211 42.87 -41.90 3.89
CA SER A 211 43.48 -41.70 5.18
C SER A 211 44.99 -41.99 5.15
N ASP A 212 45.70 -41.63 6.20
CA ASP A 212 47.03 -42.12 6.43
C ASP A 212 47.03 -43.64 6.54
N TYR A 213 48.15 -44.28 6.14
CA TYR A 213 48.30 -45.70 6.24
C TYR A 213 48.38 -46.16 7.70
N ILE A 214 47.46 -47.04 8.11
CA ILE A 214 47.48 -47.67 9.43
C ILE A 214 48.01 -49.09 9.30
N LYS A 215 49.09 -49.39 10.03
CA LYS A 215 49.71 -50.70 9.98
C LYS A 215 48.77 -51.81 10.50
N GLY A 216 48.34 -52.68 9.61
CA GLY A 216 47.39 -53.77 9.88
C GLY A 216 45.98 -53.53 9.39
N GLU A 217 45.64 -52.29 9.10
CA GLU A 217 44.30 -51.90 8.59
C GLU A 217 44.37 -51.36 7.14
N GLY A 218 45.54 -50.81 6.72
CA GLY A 218 45.72 -50.24 5.40
C GLY A 218 45.24 -48.79 5.28
N TYR A 219 44.70 -48.43 4.13
CA TYR A 219 44.09 -47.14 3.84
C TYR A 219 42.58 -47.25 3.95
N SER A 220 41.95 -46.23 4.46
CA SER A 220 40.47 -46.02 4.41
C SER A 220 40.12 -44.80 3.56
N VAL A 221 38.95 -44.79 2.98
CA VAL A 221 38.45 -43.62 2.28
C VAL A 221 37.79 -42.72 3.31
N ILE A 222 38.28 -41.49 3.39
CA ILE A 222 37.58 -40.43 4.14
C ILE A 222 36.63 -39.80 3.13
N PRO A 223 35.32 -39.81 3.39
CA PRO A 223 34.32 -39.25 2.48
C PRO A 223 34.48 -37.74 2.33
N GLU A 224 33.96 -37.20 1.25
CA GLU A 224 33.87 -35.78 1.04
C GLU A 224 33.03 -35.08 2.11
N THR A 225 33.41 -33.87 2.41
CA THR A 225 32.61 -32.93 3.21
C THR A 225 31.94 -31.95 2.26
N GLU A 226 30.59 -31.98 2.19
CA GLU A 226 29.85 -30.97 1.48
C GLU A 226 29.96 -29.64 2.23
N GLY A 227 30.62 -28.66 1.61
CA GLY A 227 30.70 -27.32 2.17
C GLY A 227 29.40 -26.55 1.97
N ASP A 228 29.25 -25.50 2.76
CA ASP A 228 28.15 -24.51 2.65
C ASP A 228 28.67 -23.11 2.28
N GLN A 229 29.95 -23.01 1.95
CA GLN A 229 30.57 -21.78 1.49
C GLN A 229 29.93 -21.28 0.20
N LEU A 230 29.43 -20.06 0.23
CA LEU A 230 28.81 -19.39 -0.92
C LEU A 230 29.86 -18.68 -1.80
N ASN A 231 29.53 -18.51 -3.07
CA ASN A 231 30.30 -17.67 -3.97
C ASN A 231 29.72 -16.27 -3.96
N PRO A 232 30.45 -15.22 -3.47
CA PRO A 232 29.94 -13.87 -3.33
C PRO A 232 29.39 -13.29 -4.64
N GLU A 233 30.11 -13.49 -5.75
CA GLU A 233 29.69 -12.95 -7.05
C GLU A 233 28.35 -13.54 -7.52
N LYS A 234 28.16 -14.85 -7.33
CA LYS A 234 26.89 -15.50 -7.68
C LYS A 234 25.75 -15.05 -6.80
N VAL A 235 25.99 -14.87 -5.50
CA VAL A 235 24.96 -14.37 -4.58
C VAL A 235 24.58 -12.95 -4.96
N LYS A 236 25.54 -12.08 -5.27
CA LYS A 236 25.27 -10.72 -5.75
C LYS A 236 24.44 -10.71 -7.04
N GLU A 237 24.78 -11.57 -8.01
CA GLU A 237 24.00 -11.72 -9.24
C GLU A 237 22.55 -12.18 -8.97
N GLU A 238 22.37 -13.19 -8.12
CA GLU A 238 21.04 -13.71 -7.76
C GLU A 238 20.20 -12.69 -6.98
N VAL A 239 20.83 -11.94 -6.07
CA VAL A 239 20.17 -10.86 -5.33
C VAL A 239 19.76 -9.74 -6.28
N LYS A 240 20.64 -9.30 -7.19
CA LYS A 240 20.31 -8.32 -8.24
C LYS A 240 19.15 -8.79 -9.12
N ALA A 241 19.15 -10.05 -9.52
CA ALA A 241 18.08 -10.63 -10.33
C ALA A 241 16.76 -10.81 -9.56
N ALA A 242 16.81 -10.87 -8.24
CA ALA A 242 15.61 -10.98 -7.40
C ALA A 242 14.96 -9.61 -7.09
N ILE A 243 15.76 -8.53 -7.14
CA ILE A 243 15.30 -7.15 -6.93
C ILE A 243 14.68 -6.58 -8.22
N ASN A 244 15.27 -6.86 -9.39
CA ASN A 244 14.80 -6.42 -10.71
C ASN A 244 13.71 -7.34 -11.27
#